data_8d98b2705767797a7aa4c566aa411cf9
#
_entry.id   8d98b2705767797a7aa4c566aa411cf9
#
_cell.length_a   1.000
_cell.length_b   1.000
_cell.length_c   1.000
_cell.angle_alpha   90.00
_cell.angle_beta   90.00
_cell.angle_gamma   90.00
#
_symmetry.space_group_name_H-M   'P 1'
#
loop_
_entity.id
_entity.type
_entity.pdbx_description
1 polymer ?
#
loop_
_entity_poly.entity_id
_entity_poly.type
_entity_poly.pdbx_seq_one_letter_code
_entity_poly.pdbx_strand_id
1 'polypeptide(L)'
;MQITTDHSVVQELIAAGKISPEEAEGHPYSNVITRAVGASELTAPDYVTLDVRPGDRFVICSDGLTKELTDYGIQHFLRENADPAAAVDAMLAAALENGGRDNVTLVIVQIEDEPSSAPDDAPSAADESSSTQGESSE
;
A
#
# COMPACT_ATOMS: atom_id res chain seq x y z
N MET A 1 -8.87 7.98 1.90
CA MET A 1 -8.75 8.89 0.73
C MET A 1 -8.20 8.10 -0.44
N GLN A 2 -8.91 8.07 -1.55
CA GLN A 2 -8.44 7.47 -2.81
C GLN A 2 -7.33 8.35 -3.40
N ILE A 3 -6.26 7.72 -3.88
CA ILE A 3 -5.09 8.40 -4.45
C ILE A 3 -5.11 8.29 -5.98
N THR A 4 -5.50 7.13 -6.49
CA THR A 4 -5.59 6.88 -7.93
C THR A 4 -6.88 7.44 -8.51
N THR A 5 -6.85 7.81 -9.78
CA THR A 5 -8.04 8.20 -10.54
C THR A 5 -8.49 7.04 -11.40
N ASP A 6 -9.75 6.68 -11.32
CA ASP A 6 -10.30 5.58 -12.09
C ASP A 6 -10.37 5.94 -13.59
N HIS A 7 -9.96 5.02 -14.43
CA HIS A 7 -10.12 5.16 -15.87
C HIS A 7 -11.51 4.64 -16.27
N SER A 8 -12.55 5.42 -15.95
CA SER A 8 -13.95 5.09 -16.22
C SER A 8 -14.70 6.27 -16.86
N VAL A 9 -15.77 5.95 -17.58
CA VAL A 9 -16.62 6.97 -18.22
C VAL A 9 -17.21 7.93 -17.18
N VAL A 10 -17.64 7.41 -16.03
CA VAL A 10 -18.21 8.25 -14.98
C VAL A 10 -17.18 9.21 -14.38
N GLN A 11 -15.93 8.76 -14.22
CA GLN A 11 -14.86 9.63 -13.74
C GLN A 11 -14.54 10.77 -14.71
N GLU A 12 -14.56 10.50 -16.01
CA GLU A 12 -14.41 11.54 -17.04
C GLU A 12 -15.57 12.54 -17.01
N LEU A 13 -16.80 12.07 -16.75
CA LEU A 13 -17.98 12.94 -16.63
C LEU A 13 -17.91 13.81 -15.37
N ILE A 14 -17.42 13.27 -14.24
CA ILE A 14 -17.17 14.04 -13.00
C ILE A 14 -16.11 15.11 -13.27
N ALA A 15 -14.98 14.74 -13.86
CA ALA A 15 -13.90 15.67 -14.18
C ALA A 15 -14.35 16.80 -15.15
N ALA A 16 -15.28 16.49 -16.05
CA ALA A 16 -15.90 17.47 -16.95
C ALA A 16 -17.03 18.30 -16.29
N GLY A 17 -17.33 18.05 -15.01
CA GLY A 17 -18.43 18.73 -14.29
C GLY A 17 -19.82 18.44 -14.81
N LYS A 18 -20.01 17.29 -15.49
CA LYS A 18 -21.30 16.90 -16.08
C LYS A 18 -22.21 16.14 -15.12
N ILE A 19 -21.61 15.44 -14.17
CA ILE A 19 -22.30 14.73 -13.10
C ILE A 19 -21.56 14.95 -11.78
N SER A 20 -22.25 14.80 -10.65
CA SER A 20 -21.64 14.78 -9.34
C SER A 20 -21.09 13.39 -9.00
N PRO A 21 -20.20 13.24 -8.00
CA PRO A 21 -19.75 11.94 -7.51
C PRO A 21 -20.91 11.04 -7.06
N GLU A 22 -21.94 11.61 -6.43
CA GLU A 22 -23.12 10.88 -5.96
C GLU A 22 -23.95 10.33 -7.13
N GLU A 23 -24.05 11.09 -8.23
CA GLU A 23 -24.76 10.65 -9.43
C GLU A 23 -24.00 9.54 -10.19
N ALA A 24 -22.70 9.44 -9.99
CA ALA A 24 -21.87 8.45 -10.66
C ALA A 24 -22.16 7.01 -10.19
N GLU A 25 -22.50 6.80 -8.90
CA GLU A 25 -22.78 5.48 -8.34
C GLU A 25 -23.97 4.80 -9.03
N GLY A 26 -25.01 5.57 -9.36
CA GLY A 26 -26.22 5.08 -10.05
C GLY A 26 -26.19 5.22 -11.56
N HIS A 27 -25.08 5.68 -12.14
CA HIS A 27 -25.03 6.00 -13.56
C HIS A 27 -25.01 4.73 -14.42
N PRO A 28 -25.74 4.69 -15.57
CA PRO A 28 -25.76 3.53 -16.47
C PRO A 28 -24.36 3.07 -16.95
N TYR A 29 -23.40 3.99 -16.97
CA TYR A 29 -22.01 3.72 -17.38
C TYR A 29 -21.04 3.60 -16.20
N SER A 30 -21.52 3.36 -14.98
CA SER A 30 -20.67 3.24 -13.78
C SER A 30 -19.62 2.13 -13.89
N ASN A 31 -19.91 1.06 -14.64
CA ASN A 31 -19.00 -0.06 -14.84
C ASN A 31 -18.23 -0.02 -16.18
N VAL A 32 -18.26 1.12 -16.89
CA VAL A 32 -17.57 1.24 -18.19
C VAL A 32 -16.20 1.85 -18.00
N ILE A 33 -15.17 1.02 -18.24
CA ILE A 33 -13.77 1.44 -18.20
C ILE A 33 -13.37 2.12 -19.52
N THR A 34 -12.47 3.11 -19.46
CA THR A 34 -11.95 3.83 -20.62
C THR A 34 -10.53 3.39 -21.02
N ARG A 35 -9.84 2.64 -20.14
CA ARG A 35 -8.53 2.06 -20.41
C ARG A 35 -8.48 0.59 -20.00
N ALA A 36 -7.83 -0.24 -20.81
CA ALA A 36 -7.54 -1.63 -20.49
C ALA A 36 -6.17 -2.02 -21.05
N VAL A 37 -5.44 -2.83 -20.30
CA VAL A 37 -4.13 -3.34 -20.75
C VAL A 37 -4.33 -4.20 -22.00
N GLY A 38 -3.60 -3.88 -23.06
CA GLY A 38 -3.68 -4.60 -24.33
C GLY A 38 -4.85 -4.18 -25.26
N ALA A 39 -5.70 -3.24 -24.84
CA ALA A 39 -6.79 -2.73 -25.68
C ALA A 39 -6.31 -1.76 -26.77
N SER A 40 -5.14 -1.15 -26.59
CA SER A 40 -4.49 -0.27 -27.58
C SER A 40 -2.96 -0.44 -27.55
N GLU A 41 -2.29 -0.07 -28.63
CA GLU A 41 -0.81 -0.12 -28.72
C GLU A 41 -0.13 0.88 -27.76
N LEU A 42 -0.83 1.93 -27.35
CA LEU A 42 -0.34 3.00 -26.47
C LEU A 42 -1.20 3.12 -25.23
N THR A 43 -0.97 2.23 -24.27
CA THR A 43 -1.53 2.39 -22.91
C THR A 43 -0.42 2.90 -21.99
N ALA A 44 -0.37 4.21 -21.76
CA ALA A 44 0.55 4.81 -20.81
C ALA A 44 -0.03 4.71 -19.41
N PRO A 45 0.74 4.29 -18.39
CA PRO A 45 0.32 4.35 -16.99
C PRO A 45 0.33 5.80 -16.50
N ASP A 46 -0.59 6.11 -15.59
CA ASP A 46 -0.55 7.36 -14.84
C ASP A 46 0.32 7.17 -13.59
N TYR A 47 1.08 8.20 -13.24
CA TYR A 47 2.00 8.17 -12.10
C TYR A 47 1.56 9.20 -11.07
N VAL A 48 1.53 8.78 -9.80
CA VAL A 48 1.33 9.65 -8.65
C VAL A 48 2.51 9.47 -7.72
N THR A 49 3.18 10.56 -7.37
CA THR A 49 4.29 10.55 -6.42
C THR A 49 3.80 11.14 -5.10
N LEU A 50 4.08 10.46 -4.01
CA LEU A 50 3.67 10.85 -2.66
C LEU A 50 4.87 10.87 -1.73
N ASP A 51 4.87 11.83 -0.81
CA ASP A 51 5.76 11.79 0.33
C ASP A 51 5.18 10.84 1.37
N VAL A 52 5.92 9.80 1.71
CA VAL A 52 5.50 8.78 2.68
C VAL A 52 6.17 9.00 4.02
N ARG A 53 5.49 8.61 5.10
CA ARG A 53 5.98 8.68 6.48
C ARG A 53 5.82 7.33 7.16
N PRO A 54 6.67 7.01 8.13
CA PRO A 54 6.45 5.87 9.00
C PRO A 54 5.05 5.88 9.60
N GLY A 55 4.37 4.75 9.55
CA GLY A 55 2.99 4.59 9.95
C GLY A 55 1.95 4.80 8.84
N ASP A 56 2.34 5.32 7.68
CA ASP A 56 1.43 5.38 6.53
C ASP A 56 1.07 3.97 6.05
N ARG A 57 -0.19 3.79 5.69
CA ARG A 57 -0.73 2.52 5.19
C ARG A 57 -1.48 2.75 3.89
N PHE A 58 -1.12 1.98 2.87
CA PHE A 58 -1.75 2.03 1.54
C PHE A 58 -2.50 0.73 1.30
N VAL A 59 -3.73 0.84 0.81
CA VAL A 59 -4.54 -0.28 0.34
C VAL A 59 -4.56 -0.25 -1.18
N ILE A 60 -4.14 -1.35 -1.80
CA ILE A 60 -4.24 -1.59 -3.24
C ILE A 60 -5.25 -2.70 -3.40
N CYS A 61 -6.34 -2.47 -4.12
CA CYS A 61 -7.41 -3.45 -4.22
C CYS A 61 -8.06 -3.45 -5.61
N SER A 62 -8.75 -4.56 -5.91
CA SER A 62 -9.69 -4.63 -7.01
C SER A 62 -11.00 -3.92 -6.65
N ASP A 63 -11.81 -3.62 -7.67
CA ASP A 63 -13.13 -3.02 -7.51
C ASP A 63 -14.13 -3.91 -6.73
N GLY A 64 -13.87 -5.21 -6.65
CA GLY A 64 -14.64 -6.11 -5.79
C GLY A 64 -14.60 -5.74 -4.31
N LEU A 65 -13.53 -5.07 -3.82
CA LEU A 65 -13.52 -4.53 -2.46
C LEU A 65 -14.36 -3.25 -2.37
N THR A 66 -14.15 -2.28 -3.26
CA THR A 66 -14.77 -0.96 -3.19
C THR A 66 -16.25 -0.98 -3.57
N LYS A 67 -16.73 -2.00 -4.25
CA LYS A 67 -18.17 -2.27 -4.46
C LYS A 67 -18.90 -2.70 -3.20
N GLU A 68 -18.19 -3.32 -2.25
CA GLU A 68 -18.76 -3.86 -1.01
C GLU A 68 -18.44 -2.99 0.22
N LEU A 69 -17.32 -2.25 0.21
CA LEU A 69 -16.87 -1.41 1.31
C LEU A 69 -16.65 0.02 0.85
N THR A 70 -17.21 0.97 1.58
CA THR A 70 -16.95 2.40 1.37
C THR A 70 -15.54 2.77 1.85
N ASP A 71 -15.03 3.91 1.41
CA ASP A 71 -13.78 4.50 1.90
C ASP A 71 -13.73 4.58 3.43
N TYR A 72 -14.86 4.93 4.06
CA TYR A 72 -14.97 4.97 5.51
C TYR A 72 -14.82 3.57 6.13
N GLY A 73 -15.44 2.56 5.53
CA GLY A 73 -15.32 1.16 5.96
C GLY A 73 -13.88 0.66 5.88
N ILE A 74 -13.20 0.93 4.77
CA ILE A 74 -11.78 0.58 4.59
C ILE A 74 -10.92 1.26 5.66
N GLN A 75 -11.13 2.57 5.92
CA GLN A 75 -10.41 3.30 6.96
C GLN A 75 -10.70 2.74 8.36
N HIS A 76 -11.93 2.34 8.63
CA HIS A 76 -12.31 1.73 9.91
C HIS A 76 -11.50 0.45 10.15
N PHE A 77 -11.48 -0.49 9.20
CA PHE A 77 -10.72 -1.73 9.35
C PHE A 77 -9.21 -1.50 9.52
N LEU A 78 -8.65 -0.51 8.82
CA LEU A 78 -7.24 -0.13 8.99
C LEU A 78 -6.95 0.41 10.40
N ARG A 79 -7.88 1.11 11.03
CA ARG A 79 -7.69 1.67 12.38
C ARG A 79 -7.86 0.62 13.47
N GLU A 80 -8.85 -0.26 13.32
CA GLU A 80 -9.14 -1.30 14.30
C GLU A 80 -8.11 -2.43 14.31
N ASN A 81 -7.39 -2.63 13.20
CA ASN A 81 -6.42 -3.70 13.07
C ASN A 81 -5.02 -3.11 12.86
N ALA A 82 -4.18 -3.17 13.88
CA ALA A 82 -2.79 -2.70 13.80
C ALA A 82 -1.95 -3.60 12.89
N ASP A 83 -2.19 -4.91 12.92
CA ASP A 83 -1.55 -5.88 12.03
C ASP A 83 -2.14 -5.81 10.63
N PRO A 84 -1.31 -5.58 9.58
CA PRO A 84 -1.78 -5.54 8.19
C PRO A 84 -2.50 -6.82 7.73
N ALA A 85 -2.04 -7.99 8.18
CA ALA A 85 -2.67 -9.26 7.80
C ALA A 85 -4.08 -9.38 8.40
N ALA A 86 -4.23 -9.03 9.67
CA ALA A 86 -5.55 -9.01 10.32
C ALA A 86 -6.50 -8.00 9.65
N ALA A 87 -5.99 -6.84 9.20
CA ALA A 87 -6.78 -5.86 8.47
C ALA A 87 -7.25 -6.41 7.11
N VAL A 88 -6.39 -7.13 6.38
CA VAL A 88 -6.74 -7.80 5.11
C VAL A 88 -7.87 -8.81 5.35
N ASP A 89 -7.71 -9.70 6.33
CA ASP A 89 -8.69 -10.75 6.62
C ASP A 89 -10.05 -10.14 7.01
N ALA A 90 -10.05 -9.09 7.84
CA ALA A 90 -11.27 -8.40 8.26
C ALA A 90 -11.99 -7.72 7.08
N MET A 91 -11.27 -7.04 6.19
CA MET A 91 -11.86 -6.41 5.00
C MET A 91 -12.41 -7.46 4.03
N LEU A 92 -11.68 -8.57 3.81
CA LEU A 92 -12.14 -9.65 2.95
C LEU A 92 -13.42 -10.29 3.50
N ALA A 93 -13.45 -10.59 4.80
CA ALA A 93 -14.64 -11.14 5.45
C ALA A 93 -15.85 -10.21 5.30
N ALA A 94 -15.67 -8.92 5.58
CA ALA A 94 -16.73 -7.92 5.44
C ALA A 94 -17.22 -7.76 4.00
N ALA A 95 -16.34 -7.80 3.01
CA ALA A 95 -16.73 -7.75 1.60
C ALA A 95 -17.57 -8.97 1.20
N LEU A 96 -17.19 -10.15 1.68
CA LEU A 96 -17.97 -11.39 1.43
C LEU A 96 -19.34 -11.36 2.14
N GLU A 97 -19.42 -10.85 3.35
CA GLU A 97 -20.67 -10.69 4.11
C GLU A 97 -21.61 -9.67 3.47
N ASN A 98 -21.09 -8.61 2.85
CA ASN A 98 -21.87 -7.59 2.15
C ASN A 98 -22.39 -8.04 0.78
N GLY A 99 -21.97 -9.22 0.32
CA GLY A 99 -22.52 -9.82 -0.90
C GLY A 99 -21.50 -10.57 -1.73
N GLY A 100 -20.22 -10.17 -1.71
CA GLY A 100 -19.15 -10.87 -2.44
C GLY A 100 -19.45 -11.03 -3.93
N ARG A 101 -20.00 -9.97 -4.57
CA ARG A 101 -20.53 -10.01 -5.94
C ARG A 101 -19.46 -10.11 -7.02
N ASP A 102 -18.19 -9.91 -6.64
CA ASP A 102 -17.06 -9.94 -7.57
C ASP A 102 -15.83 -10.56 -6.89
N ASN A 103 -14.78 -10.82 -7.67
CA ASN A 103 -13.49 -11.24 -7.14
C ASN A 103 -12.87 -10.12 -6.32
N VAL A 104 -12.48 -10.43 -5.07
CA VAL A 104 -11.84 -9.47 -4.17
C VAL A 104 -10.37 -9.79 -4.06
N THR A 105 -9.53 -8.84 -4.41
CA THR A 105 -8.09 -8.89 -4.19
C THR A 105 -7.66 -7.60 -3.50
N LEU A 106 -6.86 -7.71 -2.44
CA LEU A 106 -6.32 -6.54 -1.77
C LEU A 106 -4.92 -6.81 -1.20
N VAL A 107 -4.14 -5.75 -1.13
CA VAL A 107 -2.80 -5.72 -0.54
C VAL A 107 -2.71 -4.49 0.35
N ILE A 108 -2.12 -4.63 1.53
CA ILE A 108 -1.76 -3.51 2.39
C ILE A 108 -0.25 -3.34 2.38
N VAL A 109 0.19 -2.13 2.07
CA VAL A 109 1.58 -1.72 2.22
C VAL A 109 1.67 -0.79 3.42
N GLN A 110 2.48 -1.15 4.41
CA GLN A 110 2.75 -0.34 5.59
C GLN A 110 4.16 0.21 5.53
N ILE A 111 4.32 1.49 5.79
CA ILE A 111 5.63 2.14 5.87
C ILE A 111 6.11 2.04 7.33
N GLU A 112 7.26 1.47 7.52
CA GLU A 112 7.90 1.31 8.83
C GLU A 112 9.11 2.22 8.94
N ASP A 113 9.52 2.54 10.17
CA ASP A 113 10.81 3.17 10.39
C ASP A 113 11.93 2.21 9.99
N GLU A 114 12.98 2.74 9.39
CA GLU A 114 14.20 1.95 9.17
C GLU A 114 14.71 1.49 10.55
N PRO A 115 14.94 0.18 10.77
CA PRO A 115 15.51 -0.25 12.04
C PRO A 115 16.82 0.49 12.23
N SER A 116 16.91 1.28 13.31
CA SER A 116 18.16 1.95 13.68
C SER A 116 19.27 0.90 13.72
N SER A 117 20.16 0.90 12.73
CA SER A 117 21.36 0.08 12.75
C SER A 117 22.15 0.54 13.97
N ALA A 118 22.08 -0.25 15.04
CA ALA A 118 23.00 -0.09 16.15
C ALA A 118 24.43 -0.12 15.57
N PRO A 119 25.32 0.78 16.00
CA PRO A 119 26.68 0.76 15.50
C PRO A 119 27.26 -0.62 15.81
N ASP A 120 27.74 -1.30 14.76
CA ASP A 120 28.50 -2.51 14.84
C ASP A 120 29.61 -2.31 15.90
N ASP A 121 29.53 -3.07 16.97
CA ASP A 121 30.53 -3.11 18.02
C ASP A 121 31.84 -3.60 17.36
N ALA A 122 32.69 -2.68 16.95
CA ALA A 122 34.01 -2.99 16.43
C ALA A 122 34.78 -3.73 17.55
N PRO A 123 35.29 -4.93 17.30
CA PRO A 123 36.08 -5.63 18.32
C PRO A 123 37.31 -4.79 18.64
N SER A 124 37.37 -4.35 19.90
CA SER A 124 38.55 -3.74 20.51
C SER A 124 39.76 -4.61 20.23
N ALA A 125 40.72 -4.09 19.46
CA ALA A 125 42.03 -4.69 19.29
C ALA A 125 42.69 -4.73 20.66
N ALA A 126 42.76 -5.92 21.25
CA ALA A 126 43.51 -6.19 22.45
C ALA A 126 45.01 -6.05 22.16
N ASP A 127 45.59 -5.19 22.93
CA ASP A 127 46.98 -4.96 23.26
C ASP A 127 47.78 -6.30 23.38
N GLU A 128 48.70 -6.55 22.47
CA GLU A 128 49.78 -7.51 22.67
C GLU A 128 51.11 -6.79 22.84
N SER A 129 51.30 -6.25 24.04
CA SER A 129 52.63 -5.98 24.56
C SER A 129 53.09 -7.20 25.37
N SER A 130 53.93 -8.02 24.81
CA SER A 130 54.75 -8.96 25.59
C SER A 130 56.22 -8.81 25.22
N SER A 131 56.87 -8.10 26.08
CA SER A 131 58.32 -8.10 26.30
C SER A 131 58.84 -9.53 26.45
N THR A 132 59.95 -9.84 25.78
CA THR A 132 60.83 -10.91 26.19
C THR A 132 62.26 -10.41 26.18
N GLN A 133 62.77 -10.22 27.38
CA GLN A 133 64.20 -10.19 27.74
C GLN A 133 64.70 -11.62 27.80
N GLY A 134 65.96 -11.79 27.63
CA GLY A 134 66.71 -12.96 27.99
C GLY A 134 67.94 -12.99 27.13
N GLU A 135 69.08 -12.47 27.60
CA GLU A 135 70.24 -13.00 28.36
C GLU A 135 70.92 -14.09 27.56
N SER A 136 72.11 -13.77 27.09
CA SER A 136 73.44 -13.90 27.65
C SER A 136 74.03 -15.30 27.66
N SER A 137 75.34 -15.33 27.25
CA SER A 137 76.48 -16.22 27.64
C SER A 137 76.62 -17.48 26.77
N GLU A 138 77.70 -17.69 26.33
CA GLU A 138 79.15 -17.86 26.31
C GLU A 138 79.61 -18.46 24.99
#